data_5aadb543959d2e6e1a5541719c123aac
#
_entry.id   5aadb543959d2e6e1a5541719c123aac
#
_cell.length_a   1.000
_cell.length_b   1.000
_cell.length_c   1.000
_cell.angle_alpha   90.00
_cell.angle_beta   90.00
_cell.angle_gamma   90.00
#
_symmetry.space_group_name_H-M   'P 1'
#
loop_
_entity.id
_entity.type
_entity.pdbx_description
1 polymer ?
#
loop_
_entity_poly.entity_id
_entity_poly.type
_entity_poly.pdbx_seq_one_letter_code
_entity_poly.pdbx_strand_id
1 'polypeptide(L)' 'MKFFITHGHFYSVKMGETVIKSACRDFGCDICVFGHTHAPTLYEEKGIIVLNPGTSRYSGSYALIDTETKKVTIEKF' A
#
# COMPACT_ATOMS: atom_id res chain seq x y z
N MET A 1 5.02 13.83 -3.38
CA MET A 1 4.89 12.39 -3.03
C MET A 1 4.45 11.61 -4.26
N LYS A 2 5.18 10.57 -4.59
CA LYS A 2 4.92 9.79 -5.79
C LYS A 2 4.37 8.42 -5.41
N PHE A 3 3.26 8.03 -6.01
CA PHE A 3 2.51 6.82 -5.66
C PHE A 3 2.68 5.74 -6.71
N PHE A 4 2.83 4.51 -6.26
CA PHE A 4 2.69 3.33 -7.10
C PHE A 4 1.41 2.62 -6.65
N ILE A 5 0.39 2.60 -7.51
CA ILE A 5 -0.92 2.05 -7.15
C ILE A 5 -1.23 0.87 -8.05
N THR A 6 -1.57 -0.26 -7.44
CA THR A 6 -1.91 -1.45 -8.19
C THR A 6 -2.93 -2.29 -7.41
N HIS A 7 -3.69 -3.10 -8.12
CA HIS A 7 -4.53 -4.10 -7.46
C HIS A 7 -3.68 -5.21 -6.82
N GLY A 8 -2.46 -5.38 -7.29
CA GLY A 8 -1.55 -6.41 -6.76
C GLY A 8 -1.59 -7.72 -7.51
N HIS A 9 -2.52 -7.89 -8.41
CA HIS A 9 -2.69 -9.15 -9.13
C HIS A 9 -1.46 -9.52 -9.97
N PHE A 10 -0.96 -8.55 -10.73
CA PHE A 10 0.19 -8.77 -11.62
C PHE A 10 1.51 -8.94 -10.87
N TYR A 11 1.57 -8.53 -9.63
CA TYR A 11 2.79 -8.57 -8.84
C TYR A 11 2.75 -9.65 -7.78
N SER A 12 1.78 -10.57 -7.88
CA SER A 12 1.69 -11.75 -7.02
C SER A 12 1.74 -11.42 -5.54
N VAL A 13 0.96 -10.41 -5.10
CA VAL A 13 0.98 -9.98 -3.69
C VAL A 13 0.68 -11.10 -2.72
N LYS A 14 -0.08 -12.11 -3.14
CA LYS A 14 -0.36 -13.27 -2.29
C LYS A 14 0.86 -14.11 -2.02
N MET A 15 1.90 -13.99 -2.84
CA MET A 15 3.17 -14.69 -2.67
C MET A 15 4.18 -13.86 -1.88
N GLY A 16 3.80 -12.63 -1.49
CA GLY A 16 4.64 -11.73 -0.74
C GLY A 16 4.68 -10.35 -1.39
N GLU A 17 5.08 -9.36 -0.62
CA GLU A 17 5.07 -7.96 -1.06
C GLU A 17 6.38 -7.53 -1.69
N THR A 18 7.37 -8.42 -1.74
CA THR A 18 8.71 -8.10 -2.23
C THR A 18 8.69 -7.60 -3.68
N VAL A 19 7.87 -8.23 -4.53
CA VAL A 19 7.78 -7.85 -5.93
C VAL A 19 7.20 -6.44 -6.09
N ILE A 20 6.16 -6.12 -5.32
CA ILE A 20 5.55 -4.81 -5.35
C ILE A 20 6.52 -3.74 -4.84
N LYS A 21 7.24 -4.01 -3.75
CA LYS A 21 8.22 -3.07 -3.21
C LYS A 21 9.34 -2.82 -4.20
N SER A 22 9.79 -3.87 -4.89
CA SER A 22 10.81 -3.74 -5.91
C SER A 22 10.34 -2.85 -7.07
N ALA A 23 9.11 -3.06 -7.54
CA ALA A 23 8.54 -2.24 -8.61
C ALA A 23 8.42 -0.78 -8.18
N CYS A 24 7.96 -0.53 -6.95
CA CYS A 24 7.86 0.81 -6.42
C CYS A 24 9.21 1.52 -6.41
N ARG A 25 10.25 0.81 -5.98
CA ARG A 25 11.62 1.35 -5.97
C ARG A 25 12.10 1.66 -7.38
N ASP A 26 11.84 0.75 -8.33
CA ASP A 26 12.27 0.91 -9.71
C ASP A 26 11.63 2.12 -10.38
N PHE A 27 10.39 2.45 -10.02
CA PHE A 27 9.70 3.63 -10.53
C PHE A 27 9.96 4.88 -9.70
N GLY A 28 10.76 4.80 -8.66
CA GLY A 28 11.10 5.95 -7.81
C GLY A 28 9.93 6.48 -7.01
N CYS A 29 9.05 5.62 -6.56
CA CYS A 29 7.86 6.01 -5.81
C CYS A 29 8.11 6.02 -4.32
N ASP A 30 7.37 6.86 -3.59
CA ASP A 30 7.48 6.99 -2.13
C ASP A 30 6.55 6.06 -1.39
N ILE A 31 5.42 5.73 -2.00
CA ILE A 31 4.39 4.92 -1.37
C ILE A 31 3.86 3.90 -2.36
N CYS A 32 3.70 2.69 -1.88
CA CYS A 32 3.22 1.54 -2.63
C CYS A 32 1.83 1.19 -2.09
N VAL A 33 0.80 1.40 -2.91
CA VAL A 33 -0.59 1.13 -2.54
C VAL A 33 -1.09 -0.05 -3.34
N PHE A 34 -1.58 -1.06 -2.67
CA PHE A 34 -2.06 -2.25 -3.35
C PHE A 34 -3.31 -2.82 -2.67
N GLY A 35 -4.00 -3.68 -3.39
CA GLY A 35 -5.16 -4.39 -2.88
C GLY A 35 -4.99 -5.89 -3.04
N HIS A 36 -6.07 -6.57 -3.41
CA HIS A 36 -6.12 -8.01 -3.68
C HIS A 36 -6.12 -8.88 -2.43
N THR A 37 -5.22 -8.66 -1.49
CA THR A 37 -5.36 -9.25 -0.16
C THR A 37 -6.29 -8.36 0.64
N HIS A 38 -7.17 -8.92 1.45
CA HIS A 38 -8.17 -8.14 2.16
C HIS A 38 -7.71 -7.65 3.53
N ALA A 39 -6.51 -8.04 3.94
CA ALA A 39 -5.95 -7.65 5.24
C ALA A 39 -5.29 -6.28 5.14
N PRO A 40 -5.68 -5.32 5.99
CA PRO A 40 -5.01 -4.02 6.02
C PRO A 40 -3.54 -4.18 6.40
N THR A 41 -2.68 -3.46 5.72
CA THR A 41 -1.24 -3.50 5.95
C THR A 41 -0.69 -2.10 5.84
N LEU A 42 0.14 -1.70 6.80
CA LEU A 42 0.81 -0.39 6.75
C LEU A 42 2.14 -0.50 7.47
N TYR A 43 3.22 -0.28 6.73
CA TYR A 43 4.55 -0.19 7.32
C TYR A 43 5.47 0.58 6.38
N GLU A 44 6.64 0.95 6.88
CA GLU A 44 7.66 1.62 6.08
C GLU A 44 8.92 0.78 6.06
N GLU A 45 9.55 0.66 4.88
CA GLU A 45 10.76 -0.09 4.70
C GLU A 45 11.66 0.63 3.69
N LYS A 46 12.88 0.95 4.09
CA LYS A 46 13.87 1.60 3.22
C LYS A 46 13.33 2.86 2.54
N GLY A 47 12.55 3.66 3.27
CA GLY A 47 12.00 4.90 2.77
C GLY A 47 10.74 4.75 1.93
N ILE A 48 10.24 3.54 1.77
CA ILE A 48 9.00 3.28 1.02
C ILE A 48 7.90 2.91 1.99
N ILE A 49 6.77 3.60 1.88
CA ILE A 49 5.58 3.27 2.67
C ILE A 49 4.81 2.19 1.92
N VAL A 50 4.52 1.10 2.59
CA VAL A 50 3.77 -0.02 2.02
C VAL A 50 2.37 -0.01 2.62
N LEU A 51 1.36 0.14 1.78
CA LEU A 51 -0.01 0.35 2.22
C LEU A 51 -0.98 -0.54 1.47
N ASN A 52 -1.73 -1.33 2.23
CA ASN A 52 -2.95 -1.96 1.76
C ASN A 52 -4.07 -1.49 2.69
N PRO A 53 -5.01 -0.68 2.21
CA PRO A 53 -6.05 -0.14 3.10
C PRO A 53 -7.10 -1.18 3.51
N GLY A 54 -7.01 -2.39 3.01
CA GLY A 54 -8.04 -3.39 3.23
C GLY A 54 -9.21 -3.17 2.28
N THR A 55 -10.40 -3.63 2.67
CA THR A 55 -11.60 -3.42 1.88
C THR A 55 -12.71 -2.89 2.75
N SER A 56 -13.62 -2.12 2.16
CA SER A 56 -14.80 -1.64 2.89
C SER A 56 -15.74 -2.80 3.23
N ARG A 57 -15.77 -3.82 2.38
CA ARG A 57 -16.69 -4.95 2.53
C ARG A 57 -16.22 -5.98 3.54
N TYR A 58 -14.93 -6.34 3.50
CA TYR A 58 -14.42 -7.47 4.30
C TYR A 58 -13.74 -7.02 5.58
N SER A 59 -12.89 -6.02 5.53
CA SER A 59 -12.19 -5.53 6.72
C SER A 59 -12.82 -4.29 7.33
N GLY A 60 -13.69 -3.61 6.58
CA GLY A 60 -14.34 -2.39 7.04
C GLY A 60 -13.34 -1.26 7.28
N SER A 61 -12.31 -1.17 6.44
CA SER A 61 -11.22 -0.24 6.65
C SER A 61 -10.96 0.62 5.42
N TYR A 62 -10.29 1.73 5.64
CA TYR A 62 -9.83 2.64 4.60
C TYR A 62 -8.56 3.32 5.09
N ALA A 63 -7.88 4.01 4.19
CA ALA A 63 -6.66 4.73 4.55
C ALA A 63 -6.81 6.21 4.26
N LEU A 64 -6.13 7.02 5.06
CA LEU A 64 -6.00 8.46 4.85
C LEU A 64 -4.53 8.75 4.61
N ILE A 65 -4.25 9.51 3.55
CA ILE A 65 -2.91 9.91 3.18
C ILE A 65 -2.83 11.43 3.17
N ASP A 66 -1.99 12.00 4.03
CA ASP A 66 -1.72 13.43 4.03
C ASP A 66 -0.43 13.64 3.24
N THR A 67 -0.56 14.20 2.04
CA THR A 67 0.58 14.35 1.14
C THR A 67 1.56 15.44 1.59
N GLU A 68 1.12 16.39 2.41
CA GLU A 68 2.03 17.41 2.95
C GLU A 68 2.95 16.86 4.03
N THR A 69 2.37 16.14 4.99
CA THR A 69 3.12 15.60 6.12
C THR A 69 3.67 14.21 5.85
N LYS A 70 3.22 13.58 4.76
CA LYS A 70 3.53 12.19 4.41
C LYS A 70 3.03 11.20 5.46
N LYS A 71 1.98 11.59 6.17
CA LYS A 71 1.39 10.72 7.19
C LYS A 71 0.31 9.84 6.59
N VAL A 72 0.38 8.55 6.88
CA VAL A 72 -0.57 7.56 6.39
C VAL A 72 -1.16 6.82 7.59
N THR A 73 -2.48 6.71 7.63
CA THR A 73 -3.16 5.98 8.70
C THR A 73 -4.21 5.05 8.09
N ILE A 74 -4.47 3.94 8.79
CA ILE A 74 -5.58 3.05 8.46
C ILE A 74 -6.65 3.25 9.51
N GLU A 75 -7.87 3.52 9.03
CA GLU A 75 -9.02 3.77 9.87
C GLU A 75 -10.09 2.73 9.60
N LYS A 76 -11.04 2.62 10.51
CA LYS A 76 -12.19 1.72 10.34
C LYS A 76 -13.49 2.50 10.25
N PHE A 77 -14.41 1.95 9.50
CA PHE A 77 -15.76 2.50 9.41
C PHE A 77 -16.52 2.38 10.73
#